data_b34caed98826dcf869346c0b3ea8c96a
#
_entry.id   b34caed98826dcf869346c0b3ea8c96a
#
_cell.length_a   1.000
_cell.length_b   1.000
_cell.length_c   1.000
_cell.angle_alpha   90.00
_cell.angle_beta   90.00
_cell.angle_gamma   90.00
#
_symmetry.space_group_name_H-M   'P 1'
#
loop_
_entity.id
_entity.type
_entity.pdbx_description
1 polymer ?
#
loop_
_entity_poly.entity_id
_entity_poly.type
_entity_poly.pdbx_seq_one_letter_code
_entity_poly.pdbx_strand_id
1 'polypeptide(L)'
;YSWANTLLFVLLIWQLISGIWGLITGVAERYWILWLHGVGGYVVGLILFWKGAVILDTLRRRRFTWTTAVFIFFALLLLVILGTGFIWTTNGPIYLGSFSLINIHGHLSILLMFLFIWHVMARRFIFRLPQARDRRAVMRLVGFSLSALVLGRIVEQAKAATDLPGARRRFTGSYERGSFSGRFPQVSWLFD
;
A
#
# COMPACT_ATOMS: atom_id res chain seq x y z
N TYR A 1 21.03 -5.53 6.05
CA TYR A 1 19.85 -4.68 6.41
C TYR A 1 18.68 -5.51 6.96
N SER A 2 18.92 -6.26 8.03
CA SER A 2 17.89 -7.11 8.66
C SER A 2 16.70 -6.30 9.20
N TRP A 3 16.94 -5.11 9.75
CA TRP A 3 15.91 -4.21 10.25
C TRP A 3 14.87 -3.78 9.18
N ALA A 4 15.32 -3.57 7.94
CA ALA A 4 14.41 -3.17 6.86
C ALA A 4 13.45 -4.30 6.46
N ASN A 5 13.86 -5.56 6.59
CA ASN A 5 12.97 -6.70 6.37
C ASN A 5 11.94 -6.79 7.50
N THR A 6 12.36 -6.58 8.75
CA THR A 6 11.44 -6.55 9.90
C THR A 6 10.45 -5.39 9.77
N LEU A 7 10.92 -4.21 9.36
CA LEU A 7 10.06 -3.05 9.14
C LEU A 7 9.03 -3.32 8.03
N LEU A 8 9.46 -3.84 6.88
CA LEU A 8 8.54 -4.24 5.81
C LEU A 8 7.53 -5.27 6.28
N PHE A 9 7.97 -6.26 7.06
CA PHE A 9 7.08 -7.25 7.65
C PHE A 9 5.98 -6.59 8.49
N VAL A 10 6.35 -5.73 9.43
CA VAL A 10 5.40 -5.03 10.31
C VAL A 10 4.47 -4.13 9.49
N LEU A 11 5.01 -3.40 8.51
CA LEU A 11 4.22 -2.53 7.64
C LEU A 11 3.23 -3.33 6.78
N LEU A 12 3.60 -4.46 6.21
CA LEU A 12 2.70 -5.29 5.42
C LEU A 12 1.57 -5.88 6.28
N ILE A 13 1.86 -6.30 7.50
CA ILE A 13 0.83 -6.71 8.48
C ILE A 13 -0.11 -5.53 8.79
N TRP A 14 0.46 -4.35 9.04
CA TRP A 14 -0.34 -3.13 9.28
C TRP A 14 -1.23 -2.80 8.07
N GLN A 15 -0.69 -2.85 6.84
CA GLN A 15 -1.44 -2.59 5.61
C GLN A 15 -2.62 -3.55 5.47
N LEU A 16 -2.40 -4.82 5.75
CA LEU A 16 -3.47 -5.81 5.71
C LEU A 16 -4.56 -5.51 6.74
N ILE A 17 -4.18 -5.31 8.01
CA ILE A 17 -5.13 -5.02 9.09
C ILE A 17 -5.90 -3.73 8.79
N SER A 18 -5.21 -2.65 8.44
CA SER A 18 -5.83 -1.35 8.18
C SER A 18 -6.70 -1.36 6.91
N GLY A 19 -6.33 -2.14 5.89
CA GLY A 19 -7.13 -2.34 4.68
C GLY A 19 -8.43 -3.07 4.98
N ILE A 20 -8.38 -4.20 5.67
CA ILE A 20 -9.58 -4.95 6.10
C ILE A 20 -10.44 -4.08 7.04
N TRP A 21 -9.82 -3.41 8.00
CA TRP A 21 -10.53 -2.55 8.92
C TRP A 21 -11.21 -1.39 8.20
N GLY A 22 -10.54 -0.77 7.23
CA GLY A 22 -11.12 0.27 6.38
C GLY A 22 -12.32 -0.22 5.58
N LEU A 23 -12.33 -1.48 5.13
CA LEU A 23 -13.45 -2.11 4.43
C LEU A 23 -14.71 -2.22 5.29
N ILE A 24 -14.57 -2.59 6.55
CA ILE A 24 -15.70 -2.85 7.45
C ILE A 24 -16.13 -1.61 8.24
N THR A 25 -15.38 -0.50 8.14
CA THR A 25 -15.64 0.71 8.92
C THR A 25 -16.22 1.81 8.04
N GLY A 26 -17.52 2.04 8.13
CA GLY A 26 -18.24 3.05 7.34
C GLY A 26 -18.59 4.34 8.09
N VAL A 27 -17.91 4.66 9.21
CA VAL A 27 -18.20 5.84 10.03
C VAL A 27 -17.13 6.92 9.91
N ALA A 28 -17.55 8.18 9.90
CA ALA A 28 -16.68 9.33 9.65
C ALA A 28 -15.57 9.47 10.70
N GLU A 29 -15.84 9.13 11.95
CA GLU A 29 -14.89 9.23 13.07
C GLU A 29 -13.68 8.30 12.88
N ARG A 30 -13.78 7.30 12.02
CA ARG A 30 -12.73 6.31 11.76
C ARG A 30 -12.01 6.51 10.42
N TYR A 31 -12.21 7.64 9.74
CA TYR A 31 -11.53 7.95 8.46
C TYR A 31 -10.00 7.88 8.58
N TRP A 32 -9.45 8.10 9.77
CA TRP A 32 -8.03 8.05 10.05
C TRP A 32 -7.39 6.68 9.75
N ILE A 33 -8.19 5.58 9.79
CA ILE A 33 -7.71 4.23 9.46
C ILE A 33 -7.27 4.16 8.00
N LEU A 34 -8.13 4.64 7.10
CA LEU A 34 -7.82 4.70 5.67
C LEU A 34 -6.71 5.70 5.36
N TRP A 35 -6.67 6.80 6.10
CA TRP A 35 -5.57 7.75 5.97
C TRP A 35 -4.23 7.12 6.37
N LEU A 36 -4.17 6.41 7.50
CA LEU A 36 -2.98 5.68 7.93
C LEU A 36 -2.62 4.52 6.99
N HIS A 37 -3.62 3.86 6.40
CA HIS A 37 -3.40 2.86 5.35
C HIS A 37 -2.68 3.51 4.15
N GLY A 38 -3.15 4.63 3.67
CA GLY A 38 -2.52 5.38 2.58
C GLY A 38 -1.09 5.81 2.92
N VAL A 39 -0.87 6.43 4.09
CA VAL A 39 0.48 6.83 4.54
C VAL A 39 1.41 5.63 4.66
N GLY A 40 0.92 4.52 5.22
CA GLY A 40 1.67 3.27 5.29
C GLY A 40 2.06 2.73 3.91
N GLY A 41 1.19 2.87 2.91
CA GLY A 41 1.47 2.57 1.50
C GLY A 41 2.65 3.39 0.97
N TYR A 42 2.71 4.70 1.26
CA TYR A 42 3.85 5.55 0.88
C TYR A 42 5.15 5.10 1.58
N VAL A 43 5.10 4.74 2.87
CA VAL A 43 6.29 4.20 3.57
C VAL A 43 6.78 2.94 2.89
N VAL A 44 5.89 2.00 2.59
CA VAL A 44 6.23 0.76 1.86
C VAL A 44 6.86 1.08 0.52
N GLY A 45 6.28 2.00 -0.26
CA GLY A 45 6.80 2.43 -1.55
C GLY A 45 8.21 3.01 -1.46
N LEU A 46 8.45 3.91 -0.50
CA LEU A 46 9.77 4.52 -0.26
C LEU A 46 10.84 3.47 0.14
N ILE A 47 10.47 2.51 1.00
CA ILE A 47 11.38 1.43 1.39
C ILE A 47 11.68 0.51 0.20
N LEU A 48 10.67 0.19 -0.62
CA LEU A 48 10.87 -0.61 -1.83
C LEU A 48 11.77 0.09 -2.84
N PHE A 49 11.56 1.39 -3.06
CA PHE A 49 12.42 2.19 -3.93
C PHE A 49 13.87 2.16 -3.43
N TRP A 50 14.08 2.42 -2.15
CA TRP A 50 15.43 2.35 -1.56
C TRP A 50 16.03 0.94 -1.64
N LYS A 51 15.24 -0.13 -1.41
CA LYS A 51 15.71 -1.51 -1.56
C LYS A 51 15.87 -1.95 -3.00
N GLY A 52 15.19 -1.30 -3.94
CA GLY A 52 15.24 -1.63 -5.36
C GLY A 52 16.68 -1.62 -5.90
N ALA A 53 17.47 -0.63 -5.53
CA ALA A 53 18.89 -0.55 -5.91
C ALA A 53 19.68 -1.78 -5.41
N VAL A 54 19.42 -2.22 -4.18
CA VAL A 54 20.08 -3.41 -3.58
C VAL A 54 19.61 -4.69 -4.27
N ILE A 55 18.34 -4.79 -4.61
CA ILE A 55 17.76 -5.92 -5.33
C ILE A 55 18.37 -6.02 -6.73
N LEU A 56 18.42 -4.91 -7.46
CA LEU A 56 18.99 -4.85 -8.82
C LEU A 56 20.48 -5.22 -8.82
N ASP A 57 21.26 -4.74 -7.86
CA ASP A 57 22.66 -5.11 -7.73
C ASP A 57 22.83 -6.61 -7.43
N THR A 58 21.98 -7.16 -6.59
CA THR A 58 21.97 -8.59 -6.28
C THR A 58 21.60 -9.44 -7.50
N LEU A 59 20.61 -9.01 -8.28
CA LEU A 59 20.20 -9.69 -9.51
C LEU A 59 21.30 -9.70 -10.58
N ARG A 60 22.06 -8.61 -10.70
CA ARG A 60 23.19 -8.51 -11.64
C ARG A 60 24.35 -9.43 -11.26
N ARG A 61 24.56 -9.70 -9.98
CA ARG A 61 25.72 -10.47 -9.48
C ARG A 61 25.45 -11.94 -9.25
N ARG A 62 24.18 -12.36 -9.11
CA ARG A 62 23.82 -13.73 -8.78
C ARG A 62 23.19 -14.46 -9.97
N ARG A 63 23.39 -15.76 -10.05
CA ARG A 63 22.65 -16.61 -10.99
C ARG A 63 21.17 -16.57 -10.66
N PHE A 64 20.35 -16.50 -11.71
CA PHE A 64 18.90 -16.56 -11.58
C PHE A 64 18.48 -17.92 -10.99
N THR A 65 17.73 -17.89 -9.90
CA THR A 65 17.23 -19.07 -9.21
C THR A 65 15.71 -18.96 -9.06
N TRP A 66 15.05 -20.07 -8.81
CA TRP A 66 13.62 -20.07 -8.53
C TRP A 66 13.24 -19.11 -7.37
N THR A 67 14.06 -19.09 -6.32
CA THR A 67 13.86 -18.13 -5.23
C THR A 67 13.95 -16.68 -5.68
N THR A 68 14.82 -16.37 -6.64
CA THR A 68 14.92 -15.03 -7.23
C THR A 68 13.65 -14.69 -8.02
N ALA A 69 13.10 -15.63 -8.80
CA ALA A 69 11.84 -15.44 -9.51
C ALA A 69 10.68 -15.13 -8.57
N VAL A 70 10.55 -15.87 -7.47
CA VAL A 70 9.54 -15.62 -6.45
C VAL A 70 9.68 -14.22 -5.85
N PHE A 71 10.89 -13.76 -5.53
CA PHE A 71 11.10 -12.40 -5.01
C PHE A 71 10.73 -11.31 -6.01
N ILE A 72 11.05 -11.50 -7.29
CA ILE A 72 10.65 -10.57 -8.35
C ILE A 72 9.13 -10.52 -8.45
N PHE A 73 8.48 -11.68 -8.46
CA PHE A 73 7.02 -11.76 -8.51
C PHE A 73 6.36 -11.01 -7.32
N PHE A 74 6.86 -11.21 -6.10
CA PHE A 74 6.40 -10.46 -4.93
C PHE A 74 6.57 -8.96 -5.08
N ALA A 75 7.74 -8.51 -5.55
CA ALA A 75 8.00 -7.10 -5.73
C ALA A 75 7.08 -6.48 -6.78
N LEU A 76 6.86 -7.16 -7.91
CA LEU A 76 5.95 -6.73 -8.96
C LEU A 76 4.50 -6.68 -8.47
N LEU A 77 4.04 -7.73 -7.78
CA LEU A 77 2.70 -7.78 -7.21
C LEU A 77 2.47 -6.60 -6.23
N LEU A 78 3.44 -6.34 -5.37
CA LEU A 78 3.37 -5.23 -4.41
C LEU A 78 3.36 -3.87 -5.12
N LEU A 79 4.13 -3.69 -6.20
CA LEU A 79 4.10 -2.47 -7.02
C LEU A 79 2.74 -2.27 -7.69
N VAL A 80 2.11 -3.34 -8.20
CA VAL A 80 0.76 -3.26 -8.78
C VAL A 80 -0.27 -2.88 -7.71
N ILE A 81 -0.19 -3.48 -6.51
CA ILE A 81 -1.06 -3.14 -5.38
C ILE A 81 -0.90 -1.67 -5.00
N LEU A 82 0.33 -1.18 -4.84
CA LEU A 82 0.60 0.23 -4.52
C LEU A 82 0.08 1.16 -5.64
N GLY A 83 0.32 0.79 -6.90
CA GLY A 83 -0.12 1.55 -8.07
C GLY A 83 -1.65 1.65 -8.15
N THR A 84 -2.37 0.54 -8.00
CA THR A 84 -3.84 0.52 -8.03
C THR A 84 -4.44 1.33 -6.89
N GLY A 85 -3.89 1.23 -5.67
CA GLY A 85 -4.30 2.05 -4.54
C GLY A 85 -4.03 3.55 -4.77
N PHE A 86 -2.86 3.90 -5.29
CA PHE A 86 -2.50 5.28 -5.62
C PHE A 86 -3.42 5.87 -6.69
N ILE A 87 -3.64 5.16 -7.79
CA ILE A 87 -4.52 5.61 -8.88
C ILE A 87 -5.95 5.78 -8.38
N TRP A 88 -6.48 4.83 -7.60
CA TRP A 88 -7.80 4.94 -7.00
C TRP A 88 -7.93 6.19 -6.13
N THR A 89 -6.91 6.51 -5.34
CA THR A 89 -6.95 7.67 -4.43
C THR A 89 -6.75 9.01 -5.13
N THR A 90 -6.19 9.04 -6.33
CA THR A 90 -5.89 10.28 -7.07
C THR A 90 -6.85 10.51 -8.24
N ASN A 91 -6.99 9.53 -9.11
CA ASN A 91 -7.68 9.67 -10.40
C ASN A 91 -9.16 9.28 -10.36
N GLY A 92 -9.62 8.68 -9.27
CA GLY A 92 -11.02 8.34 -9.11
C GLY A 92 -11.38 6.91 -9.54
N PRO A 93 -12.67 6.64 -9.75
CA PRO A 93 -13.16 5.31 -10.05
C PRO A 93 -12.80 4.92 -11.51
N ILE A 94 -11.76 4.11 -11.63
CA ILE A 94 -11.32 3.53 -12.90
C ILE A 94 -11.65 2.05 -12.90
N TYR A 95 -12.13 1.57 -14.03
CA TYR A 95 -12.56 0.18 -14.24
C TYR A 95 -11.71 -0.48 -15.33
N LEU A 96 -11.36 -1.73 -15.11
CA LEU A 96 -10.79 -2.64 -16.10
C LEU A 96 -11.82 -3.73 -16.37
N GLY A 97 -12.60 -3.56 -17.44
CA GLY A 97 -13.78 -4.36 -17.69
C GLY A 97 -14.82 -4.12 -16.59
N SER A 98 -15.28 -5.19 -15.93
CA SER A 98 -16.26 -5.13 -14.83
C SER A 98 -15.63 -4.88 -13.46
N PHE A 99 -14.31 -4.84 -13.34
CA PHE A 99 -13.62 -4.71 -12.06
C PHE A 99 -13.16 -3.28 -11.82
N SER A 100 -13.51 -2.72 -10.69
CA SER A 100 -12.93 -1.45 -10.23
C SER A 100 -11.48 -1.65 -9.76
N LEU A 101 -10.66 -0.60 -9.84
CA LEU A 101 -9.28 -0.69 -9.36
C LEU A 101 -9.19 -1.02 -7.87
N ILE A 102 -10.18 -0.63 -7.07
CA ILE A 102 -10.20 -0.99 -5.65
C ILE A 102 -10.50 -2.48 -5.44
N ASN A 103 -11.34 -3.09 -6.29
CA ASN A 103 -11.56 -4.54 -6.28
C ASN A 103 -10.26 -5.28 -6.64
N ILE A 104 -9.58 -4.84 -7.68
CA ILE A 104 -8.28 -5.41 -8.08
C ILE A 104 -7.27 -5.26 -6.94
N HIS A 105 -7.17 -4.07 -6.33
CA HIS A 105 -6.31 -3.81 -5.18
C HIS A 105 -6.59 -4.79 -4.02
N GLY A 106 -7.86 -4.97 -3.66
CA GLY A 106 -8.29 -5.86 -2.59
C GLY A 106 -7.94 -7.32 -2.87
N HIS A 107 -8.31 -7.84 -4.04
CA HIS A 107 -8.03 -9.23 -4.41
C HIS A 107 -6.52 -9.53 -4.49
N LEU A 108 -5.74 -8.63 -5.10
CA LEU A 108 -4.29 -8.78 -5.16
C LEU A 108 -3.65 -8.68 -3.76
N SER A 109 -4.21 -7.88 -2.87
CA SER A 109 -3.75 -7.78 -1.47
C SER A 109 -4.00 -9.07 -0.69
N ILE A 110 -5.15 -9.73 -0.92
CA ILE A 110 -5.45 -11.04 -0.34
C ILE A 110 -4.48 -12.10 -0.90
N LEU A 111 -4.26 -12.12 -2.21
CA LEU A 111 -3.28 -13.01 -2.83
C LEU A 111 -1.88 -12.79 -2.24
N LEU A 112 -1.45 -11.53 -2.13
CA LEU A 112 -0.16 -11.17 -1.52
C LEU A 112 -0.07 -11.68 -0.09
N MET A 113 -1.15 -11.60 0.70
CA MET A 113 -1.19 -12.10 2.08
C MET A 113 -0.88 -13.59 2.15
N PHE A 114 -1.55 -14.42 1.34
CA PHE A 114 -1.31 -15.87 1.32
C PHE A 114 0.13 -16.19 0.95
N LEU A 115 0.64 -15.55 -0.10
CA LEU A 115 2.03 -15.71 -0.54
C LEU A 115 3.01 -15.24 0.53
N PHE A 116 2.70 -14.14 1.21
CA PHE A 116 3.54 -13.58 2.26
C PHE A 116 3.61 -14.50 3.48
N ILE A 117 2.48 -15.05 3.94
CA ILE A 117 2.43 -16.03 5.03
C ILE A 117 3.25 -17.26 4.66
N TRP A 118 3.04 -17.80 3.45
CA TRP A 118 3.83 -18.92 2.94
C TRP A 118 5.33 -18.62 2.94
N HIS A 119 5.72 -17.42 2.44
CA HIS A 119 7.11 -17.00 2.42
C HIS A 119 7.73 -16.91 3.81
N VAL A 120 7.02 -16.32 4.76
CA VAL A 120 7.46 -16.20 6.17
C VAL A 120 7.66 -17.58 6.81
N MET A 121 6.71 -18.51 6.61
CA MET A 121 6.81 -19.87 7.11
C MET A 121 7.96 -20.65 6.48
N ALA A 122 8.10 -20.57 5.14
CA ALA A 122 9.15 -21.28 4.42
C ALA A 122 10.57 -20.79 4.75
N ARG A 123 10.72 -19.51 5.12
CA ARG A 123 12.03 -18.89 5.39
C ARG A 123 12.41 -18.86 6.86
N ARG A 124 11.58 -19.38 7.79
CA ARG A 124 11.81 -19.31 9.23
C ARG A 124 12.23 -17.89 9.64
N PHE A 125 11.36 -16.92 9.34
CA PHE A 125 11.64 -15.51 9.55
C PHE A 125 12.03 -15.24 10.99
N ILE A 126 13.23 -14.67 11.19
CA ILE A 126 13.71 -14.27 12.51
C ILE A 126 13.43 -12.78 12.68
N PHE A 127 12.58 -12.46 13.63
CA PHE A 127 12.26 -11.09 13.99
C PHE A 127 13.48 -10.41 14.61
N ARG A 128 14.03 -9.44 13.93
CA ARG A 128 15.19 -8.68 14.42
C ARG A 128 14.82 -7.21 14.56
N LEU A 129 14.55 -6.80 15.78
CA LEU A 129 14.36 -5.39 16.09
C LEU A 129 15.70 -4.64 15.97
N PRO A 130 15.69 -3.39 15.47
CA PRO A 130 16.84 -2.54 15.55
C PRO A 130 17.21 -2.38 17.03
N GLN A 131 18.48 -2.63 17.38
CA GLN A 131 18.93 -2.36 18.72
C GLN A 131 18.86 -0.86 18.97
N ALA A 132 18.50 -0.45 20.19
CA ALA A 132 18.39 0.97 20.56
C ALA A 132 19.71 1.75 20.33
N ARG A 133 20.83 1.04 20.23
CA ARG A 133 22.17 1.59 19.91
C ARG A 133 22.36 1.89 18.41
N ASP A 134 21.51 1.35 17.51
CA ASP A 134 21.60 1.64 16.07
C ASP A 134 20.87 2.94 15.73
N ARG A 135 21.47 4.08 16.10
CA ARG A 135 20.97 5.43 15.80
C ARG A 135 20.66 5.61 14.31
N ARG A 136 21.46 4.99 13.41
CA ARG A 136 21.25 5.12 11.96
C ARG A 136 19.96 4.43 11.50
N ALA A 137 19.62 3.28 12.09
CA ALA A 137 18.36 2.59 11.76
C ALA A 137 17.14 3.40 12.24
N VAL A 138 17.20 3.95 13.45
CA VAL A 138 16.15 4.81 14.00
C VAL A 138 15.98 6.08 13.14
N MET A 139 17.07 6.77 12.79
CA MET A 139 17.01 7.97 11.95
C MET A 139 16.43 7.68 10.55
N ARG A 140 16.75 6.53 9.97
CA ARG A 140 16.13 6.12 8.69
C ARG A 140 14.65 5.84 8.84
N LEU A 141 14.23 5.17 9.90
CA LEU A 141 12.81 4.91 10.17
C LEU A 141 12.03 6.22 10.31
N VAL A 142 12.54 7.14 11.14
CA VAL A 142 11.95 8.48 11.31
C VAL A 142 11.92 9.22 9.96
N GLY A 143 13.03 9.20 9.22
CA GLY A 143 13.11 9.83 7.89
C GLY A 143 12.07 9.28 6.91
N PHE A 144 11.91 7.97 6.79
CA PHE A 144 10.87 7.37 5.93
C PHE A 144 9.46 7.74 6.38
N SER A 145 9.20 7.73 7.69
CA SER A 145 7.88 8.08 8.22
C SER A 145 7.53 9.54 7.95
N LEU A 146 8.44 10.47 8.22
CA LEU A 146 8.27 11.89 7.94
C LEU A 146 8.12 12.14 6.43
N SER A 147 8.97 11.54 5.60
CA SER A 147 8.87 11.67 4.14
C SER A 147 7.51 11.17 3.62
N ALA A 148 6.98 10.07 4.16
CA ALA A 148 5.68 9.56 3.77
C ALA A 148 4.53 10.48 4.18
N LEU A 149 4.60 11.10 5.37
CA LEU A 149 3.62 12.09 5.82
C LEU A 149 3.64 13.33 4.91
N VAL A 150 4.84 13.84 4.60
CA VAL A 150 5.01 14.99 3.69
C VAL A 150 4.49 14.63 2.29
N LEU A 151 4.86 13.48 1.76
CA LEU A 151 4.39 13.00 0.46
C LEU A 151 2.86 12.87 0.43
N GLY A 152 2.26 12.31 1.47
CA GLY A 152 0.81 12.21 1.60
C GLY A 152 0.14 13.59 1.55
N ARG A 153 0.70 14.57 2.26
CA ARG A 153 0.19 15.96 2.24
C ARG A 153 0.35 16.60 0.86
N ILE A 154 1.50 16.43 0.21
CA ILE A 154 1.73 16.94 -1.15
C ILE A 154 0.70 16.35 -2.13
N VAL A 155 0.45 15.05 -2.08
CA VAL A 155 -0.53 14.38 -2.95
C VAL A 155 -1.95 14.93 -2.69
N GLU A 156 -2.36 15.11 -1.42
CA GLU A 156 -3.67 15.68 -1.11
C GLU A 156 -3.81 17.13 -1.63
N GLN A 157 -2.79 17.96 -1.45
CA GLN A 157 -2.79 19.33 -1.98
C GLN A 157 -2.79 19.35 -3.51
N ALA A 158 -2.01 18.49 -4.15
CA ALA A 158 -1.97 18.38 -5.61
C ALA A 158 -3.33 17.96 -6.17
N LYS A 159 -4.00 16.97 -5.57
CA LYS A 159 -5.36 16.57 -5.96
C LYS A 159 -6.34 17.73 -5.88
N ALA A 160 -6.30 18.50 -4.80
CA ALA A 160 -7.18 19.65 -4.61
C ALA A 160 -6.88 20.76 -5.61
N ALA A 161 -5.59 21.09 -5.84
CA ALA A 161 -5.16 22.14 -6.75
C ALA A 161 -5.45 21.84 -8.22
N THR A 162 -5.43 20.56 -8.63
CA THR A 162 -5.67 20.11 -10.01
C THR A 162 -7.09 19.59 -10.23
N ASP A 163 -7.98 19.71 -9.25
CA ASP A 163 -9.35 19.21 -9.26
C ASP A 163 -9.44 17.72 -9.70
N LEU A 164 -8.48 16.91 -9.27
CA LEU A 164 -8.52 15.49 -9.55
C LEU A 164 -9.72 14.83 -8.85
N PRO A 165 -10.35 13.82 -9.47
CA PRO A 165 -11.49 13.11 -8.89
C PRO A 165 -11.25 12.60 -7.46
N GLY A 166 -9.99 12.24 -7.15
CA GLY A 166 -9.58 11.81 -5.81
C GLY A 166 -9.79 12.84 -4.70
N ALA A 167 -9.88 14.14 -5.02
CA ALA A 167 -10.21 15.18 -4.06
C ALA A 167 -11.66 15.07 -3.54
N ARG A 168 -12.54 14.49 -4.35
CA ARG A 168 -13.97 14.29 -4.03
C ARG A 168 -14.29 12.92 -3.43
N ARG A 169 -13.26 12.16 -3.11
CA ARG A 169 -13.42 10.85 -2.48
C ARG A 169 -14.01 10.99 -1.08
N ARG A 170 -14.98 10.15 -0.76
CA ARG A 170 -15.62 10.13 0.56
C ARG A 170 -14.63 9.65 1.64
N PHE A 171 -14.97 9.94 2.88
CA PHE A 171 -14.21 9.47 4.04
C PHE A 171 -14.10 7.94 4.10
N THR A 172 -15.05 7.20 3.52
CA THR A 172 -15.02 5.73 3.39
C THR A 172 -14.03 5.22 2.33
N GLY A 173 -13.40 6.12 1.59
CA GLY A 173 -12.50 5.74 0.49
C GLY A 173 -13.23 5.45 -0.83
N SER A 174 -14.55 5.52 -0.86
CA SER A 174 -15.39 5.28 -2.02
C SER A 174 -15.75 6.55 -2.79
N TYR A 175 -16.36 6.38 -3.95
CA TYR A 175 -16.92 7.45 -4.78
C TYR A 175 -18.42 7.28 -4.90
N GLU A 176 -19.16 8.38 -5.02
CA GLU A 176 -20.58 8.33 -5.30
C GLU A 176 -20.84 8.09 -6.77
N ARG A 177 -21.78 7.20 -7.07
CA ARG A 177 -22.35 7.02 -8.39
C ARG A 177 -23.81 7.44 -8.39
N GLY A 178 -24.18 8.26 -9.38
CA GLY A 178 -25.60 8.53 -9.68
C GLY A 178 -26.36 9.31 -8.62
N SER A 179 -25.67 9.99 -7.68
CA SER A 179 -26.31 10.78 -6.61
C SER A 179 -27.25 11.87 -7.11
N PHE A 180 -27.10 12.29 -8.37
CA PHE A 180 -27.88 13.37 -8.99
C PHE A 180 -28.91 12.88 -9.99
N SER A 181 -29.06 11.57 -10.21
CA SER A 181 -29.98 11.00 -11.19
C SER A 181 -31.35 10.63 -10.64
N GLY A 182 -31.71 11.06 -9.44
CA GLY A 182 -32.97 10.71 -8.75
C GLY A 182 -33.01 9.28 -8.23
N ARG A 183 -31.92 8.53 -8.36
CA ARG A 183 -31.75 7.19 -7.78
C ARG A 183 -31.06 7.29 -6.43
N PHE A 184 -31.21 6.25 -5.61
CA PHE A 184 -30.48 6.16 -4.36
C PHE A 184 -28.96 6.31 -4.61
N PRO A 185 -28.23 7.06 -3.78
CA PRO A 185 -26.80 7.21 -3.94
C PRO A 185 -26.13 5.84 -3.90
N GLN A 186 -25.51 5.46 -5.01
CA GLN A 186 -24.72 4.24 -5.10
C GLN A 186 -23.27 4.60 -4.78
N VAL A 187 -22.64 3.76 -3.99
CA VAL A 187 -21.25 3.92 -3.61
C VAL A 187 -20.41 2.90 -4.37
N SER A 188 -19.55 3.40 -5.24
CA SER A 188 -18.59 2.58 -5.96
C SER A 188 -17.49 2.11 -5.02
N TRP A 189 -17.64 0.91 -4.48
CA TRP A 189 -16.77 0.39 -3.44
C TRP A 189 -16.22 -0.98 -3.80
N LEU A 190 -16.68 -2.03 -3.16
CA LEU A 190 -16.20 -3.39 -3.37
C LEU A 190 -17.17 -4.26 -4.19
N PHE A 191 -18.41 -3.81 -4.33
CA PHE A 191 -19.54 -4.64 -4.79
C PHE A 191 -20.33 -4.01 -5.94
N ASP A 192 -19.70 -3.19 -6.79
CA ASP A 192 -20.30 -2.73 -8.03
C ASP A 192 -20.21 -3.76 -9.13
#